data_66a461428e5ecccac1326b8854a21ed8
#
_entry.id   66a461428e5ecccac1326b8854a21ed8
#
_cell.length_a   1.000
_cell.length_b   1.000
_cell.length_c   1.000
_cell.angle_alpha   90.00
_cell.angle_beta   90.00
_cell.angle_gamma   90.00
#
_symmetry.space_group_name_H-M   'P 1'
#
loop_
_entity.id
_entity.type
_entity.pdbx_description
1 polymer ?
#
loop_
_entity_poly.entity_id
_entity_poly.type
_entity_poly.pdbx_seq_one_letter_code
_entity_poly.pdbx_strand_id
1 'polypeptide(L)'
;LPAYHMQEFPWLDNLAAAGVQPEEVDYVLCTHLHSDHVGWHTRLQDGRHVPTFPNARYVISKTEYDNAAASEGADDNNGAFLNRIMPVVDAGLSDLVDGEHGIGDSLVITPAPGHTPGHVAITLNSGEDNGLFIGDAMHSAIQGVFPDWNSGFCQDPDTARATRRRLLEHCCEYNALLLPQHFGKPFATRVRPQGDAFAFDFMP
;
A
#
# COMPACT_ATOMS: atom_id res chain seq x y z
N LEU A 1 -20.03 1.81 -1.05
CA LEU A 1 -20.59 1.17 -2.26
C LEU A 1 -21.21 -0.16 -1.87
N PRO A 2 -22.46 -0.49 -2.30
CA PRO A 2 -23.13 -1.73 -1.90
C PRO A 2 -22.32 -3.00 -2.23
N ALA A 3 -21.54 -2.98 -3.31
CA ALA A 3 -20.71 -4.10 -3.75
C ALA A 3 -19.58 -4.45 -2.77
N TYR A 4 -19.21 -3.54 -1.86
CA TYR A 4 -18.13 -3.75 -0.90
C TYR A 4 -18.63 -3.82 0.55
N HIS A 5 -19.95 -3.67 0.74
CA HIS A 5 -20.54 -3.66 2.07
C HIS A 5 -20.69 -5.08 2.62
N MET A 6 -20.26 -5.30 3.86
CA MET A 6 -20.37 -6.56 4.58
C MET A 6 -19.74 -7.77 3.85
N GLN A 7 -18.69 -7.55 3.10
CA GLN A 7 -17.93 -8.64 2.48
C GLN A 7 -17.08 -9.35 3.53
N GLU A 8 -17.14 -10.68 3.52
CA GLU A 8 -16.30 -11.54 4.34
C GLU A 8 -15.32 -12.29 3.42
N PHE A 9 -14.05 -12.09 3.62
CA PHE A 9 -13.00 -12.78 2.88
C PHE A 9 -12.19 -13.67 3.84
N PRO A 10 -11.87 -14.92 3.46
CA PRO A 10 -11.11 -15.84 4.31
C PRO A 10 -9.60 -15.48 4.29
N TRP A 11 -9.28 -14.21 4.56
CA TRP A 11 -7.91 -13.71 4.43
C TRP A 11 -6.97 -14.32 5.49
N LEU A 12 -7.42 -14.39 6.75
CA LEU A 12 -6.65 -15.04 7.84
C LEU A 12 -6.50 -16.54 7.61
N ASP A 13 -7.53 -17.21 7.07
CA ASP A 13 -7.45 -18.62 6.72
C ASP A 13 -6.43 -18.85 5.58
N ASN A 14 -6.39 -17.94 4.61
CA ASN A 14 -5.40 -17.98 3.52
C ASN A 14 -3.98 -17.74 4.05
N LEU A 15 -3.79 -16.82 5.01
CA LEU A 15 -2.51 -16.58 5.67
C LEU A 15 -2.06 -17.84 6.42
N ALA A 16 -2.96 -18.45 7.20
CA ALA A 16 -2.69 -19.68 7.92
C ALA A 16 -2.38 -20.85 6.96
N ALA A 17 -3.09 -20.94 5.82
CA ALA A 17 -2.83 -21.95 4.79
C ALA A 17 -1.46 -21.75 4.11
N ALA A 18 -0.95 -20.52 4.08
CA ALA A 18 0.41 -20.20 3.65
C ALA A 18 1.49 -20.50 4.73
N GLY A 19 1.06 -20.98 5.91
CA GLY A 19 1.95 -21.40 7.00
C GLY A 19 2.35 -20.26 7.96
N VAL A 20 1.63 -19.13 7.94
CA VAL A 20 1.91 -17.97 8.80
C VAL A 20 0.72 -17.70 9.72
N GLN A 21 1.00 -17.55 11.02
CA GLN A 21 0.00 -17.12 12.00
C GLN A 21 0.15 -15.62 12.29
N PRO A 22 -0.93 -14.91 12.67
CA PRO A 22 -0.86 -13.49 13.00
C PRO A 22 0.20 -13.12 14.05
N GLU A 23 0.45 -14.00 15.00
CA GLU A 23 1.43 -13.82 16.07
C GLU A 23 2.89 -13.95 15.60
N GLU A 24 3.11 -14.48 14.38
CA GLU A 24 4.42 -14.68 13.77
C GLU A 24 4.82 -13.55 12.82
N VAL A 25 3.94 -12.57 12.62
CA VAL A 25 4.22 -11.41 11.77
C VAL A 25 5.04 -10.38 12.54
N ASP A 26 6.21 -10.03 12.02
CA ASP A 26 7.12 -9.06 12.64
C ASP A 26 6.79 -7.61 12.22
N TYR A 27 6.40 -7.42 10.96
CA TYR A 27 6.10 -6.08 10.40
C TYR A 27 4.83 -6.06 9.59
N VAL A 28 4.05 -4.99 9.76
CA VAL A 28 2.92 -4.65 8.91
C VAL A 28 3.21 -3.33 8.23
N LEU A 29 3.15 -3.30 6.90
CA LEU A 29 3.44 -2.15 6.08
C LEU A 29 2.19 -1.78 5.28
N CYS A 30 1.92 -0.49 5.15
CA CYS A 30 0.91 0.01 4.22
C CYS A 30 1.48 1.16 3.38
N THR A 31 1.00 1.27 2.16
CA THR A 31 1.43 2.35 1.27
C THR A 31 0.78 3.68 1.63
N HIS A 32 -0.44 3.64 2.15
CA HIS A 32 -1.22 4.79 2.61
C HIS A 32 -2.41 4.32 3.47
N LEU A 33 -3.18 5.26 4.04
CA LEU A 33 -4.19 4.95 5.05
C LEU A 33 -5.64 4.95 4.54
N HIS A 34 -5.90 4.75 3.23
CA HIS A 34 -7.27 4.51 2.78
C HIS A 34 -7.81 3.17 3.29
N SER A 35 -9.13 3.11 3.46
CA SER A 35 -9.83 2.01 4.14
C SER A 35 -9.59 0.63 3.53
N ASP A 36 -9.39 0.55 2.22
CA ASP A 36 -9.12 -0.68 1.47
C ASP A 36 -7.66 -1.17 1.56
N HIS A 37 -6.76 -0.35 2.12
CA HIS A 37 -5.36 -0.71 2.34
C HIS A 37 -5.03 -1.05 3.79
N VAL A 38 -5.87 -0.63 4.74
CA VAL A 38 -5.61 -0.83 6.18
C VAL A 38 -6.63 -1.76 6.88
N GLY A 39 -7.49 -2.41 6.11
CA GLY A 39 -8.59 -3.21 6.66
C GLY A 39 -8.15 -4.26 7.68
N TRP A 40 -7.02 -4.91 7.44
CA TRP A 40 -6.46 -5.94 8.32
C TRP A 40 -5.45 -5.45 9.36
N HIS A 41 -5.28 -4.13 9.53
CA HIS A 41 -4.53 -3.60 10.66
C HIS A 41 -5.18 -4.00 11.99
N THR A 42 -6.52 -4.07 12.01
CA THR A 42 -7.28 -4.52 13.17
C THR A 42 -8.33 -5.55 12.79
N ARG A 43 -8.70 -6.37 13.75
CA ARG A 43 -9.87 -7.26 13.70
C ARG A 43 -10.87 -6.89 14.79
N LEU A 44 -12.13 -7.24 14.57
CA LEU A 44 -13.16 -7.06 15.59
C LEU A 44 -13.11 -8.25 16.58
N GLN A 45 -12.91 -7.95 17.86
CA GLN A 45 -12.93 -8.94 18.93
C GLN A 45 -13.76 -8.38 20.10
N ASP A 46 -14.81 -9.09 20.49
CA ASP A 46 -15.73 -8.69 21.56
C ASP A 46 -16.28 -7.26 21.40
N GLY A 47 -16.59 -6.87 20.18
CA GLY A 47 -17.12 -5.56 19.81
C GLY A 47 -16.08 -4.43 19.81
N ARG A 48 -14.79 -4.73 19.89
CA ARG A 48 -13.68 -3.76 19.84
C ARG A 48 -12.72 -4.07 18.71
N HIS A 49 -12.19 -3.02 18.11
CA HIS A 49 -11.08 -3.16 17.18
C HIS A 49 -9.77 -3.39 17.94
N VAL A 50 -9.11 -4.51 17.69
CA VAL A 50 -7.82 -4.87 18.29
C VAL A 50 -6.80 -5.13 17.17
N PRO A 51 -5.48 -4.91 17.38
CA PRO A 51 -4.46 -5.23 16.39
C PRO A 51 -4.59 -6.68 15.91
N THR A 52 -4.59 -6.89 14.59
CA THR A 52 -4.65 -8.23 14.01
C THR A 52 -3.36 -9.01 14.26
N PHE A 53 -2.23 -8.31 14.22
CA PHE A 53 -0.88 -8.85 14.37
C PHE A 53 -0.28 -8.34 15.69
N PRO A 54 -0.50 -9.04 16.82
CA PRO A 54 -0.24 -8.48 18.15
C PRO A 54 1.24 -8.30 18.49
N ASN A 55 2.13 -8.98 17.76
CA ASN A 55 3.57 -8.90 17.96
C ASN A 55 4.28 -8.04 16.90
N ALA A 56 3.55 -7.57 15.87
CA ALA A 56 4.14 -6.83 14.76
C ALA A 56 4.38 -5.36 15.10
N ARG A 57 5.38 -4.76 14.43
CA ARG A 57 5.51 -3.32 14.32
C ARG A 57 4.78 -2.84 13.06
N TYR A 58 3.87 -1.89 13.21
CA TYR A 58 3.12 -1.28 12.12
C TYR A 58 3.85 -0.02 11.67
N VAL A 59 4.55 -0.10 10.55
CA VAL A 59 5.36 1.00 10.02
C VAL A 59 4.49 1.86 9.11
N ILE A 60 4.31 3.12 9.48
CA ILE A 60 3.39 4.06 8.85
C ILE A 60 4.16 5.33 8.52
N SER A 61 3.99 5.85 7.30
CA SER A 61 4.48 7.20 6.95
C SER A 61 3.91 8.24 7.91
N LYS A 62 4.79 9.01 8.56
CA LYS A 62 4.37 10.07 9.48
C LYS A 62 3.54 11.13 8.77
N THR A 63 3.93 11.51 7.55
CA THR A 63 3.16 12.45 6.72
C THR A 63 1.75 11.92 6.43
N GLU A 64 1.61 10.62 6.18
CA GLU A 64 0.31 9.98 5.95
C GLU A 64 -0.54 9.97 7.21
N TYR A 65 0.07 9.61 8.35
CA TYR A 65 -0.59 9.65 9.65
C TYR A 65 -1.09 11.06 10.00
N ASP A 66 -0.24 12.07 9.85
CA ASP A 66 -0.58 13.47 10.16
C ASP A 66 -1.72 13.99 9.26
N ASN A 67 -1.70 13.61 7.96
CA ASN A 67 -2.76 13.96 7.01
C ASN A 67 -4.09 13.28 7.37
N ALA A 68 -4.07 12.00 7.71
CA ALA A 68 -5.27 11.26 8.11
C ALA A 68 -5.84 11.80 9.43
N ALA A 69 -5.00 12.09 10.42
CA ALA A 69 -5.40 12.67 11.69
C ALA A 69 -6.03 14.07 11.54
N ALA A 70 -5.47 14.91 10.64
CA ALA A 70 -6.00 16.23 10.34
C ALA A 70 -7.35 16.19 9.60
N SER A 71 -7.64 15.10 8.88
CA SER A 71 -8.88 14.87 8.13
C SER A 71 -9.98 14.22 8.99
N GLU A 72 -9.70 13.87 10.24
CA GLU A 72 -10.63 13.24 11.16
C GLU A 72 -11.89 14.12 11.34
N GLY A 73 -13.05 13.52 11.07
CA GLY A 73 -14.35 14.22 11.18
C GLY A 73 -14.77 15.03 9.95
N ALA A 74 -13.89 15.26 8.97
CA ALA A 74 -14.24 15.92 7.70
C ALA A 74 -14.53 14.91 6.58
N ASP A 75 -13.72 13.85 6.50
CA ASP A 75 -13.92 12.67 5.67
C ASP A 75 -13.34 11.49 6.48
N ASP A 76 -14.19 10.75 7.14
CA ASP A 76 -13.75 9.69 8.06
C ASP A 76 -13.18 8.44 7.34
N ASN A 77 -13.10 8.48 5.99
CA ASN A 77 -12.60 7.36 5.20
C ASN A 77 -13.19 6.01 5.70
N ASN A 78 -14.49 5.97 5.92
CA ASN A 78 -15.23 4.86 6.54
C ASN A 78 -14.72 4.48 7.96
N GLY A 79 -14.24 5.44 8.72
CA GLY A 79 -13.69 5.23 10.06
C GLY A 79 -12.33 4.50 10.05
N ALA A 80 -11.61 4.52 8.94
CA ALA A 80 -10.32 3.83 8.82
C ALA A 80 -9.32 4.31 9.87
N PHE A 81 -9.19 5.62 10.08
CA PHE A 81 -8.26 6.16 11.06
C PHE A 81 -8.63 5.71 12.49
N LEU A 82 -9.87 5.92 12.92
CA LEU A 82 -10.31 5.59 14.29
C LEU A 82 -10.35 4.08 14.56
N ASN A 83 -10.75 3.27 13.56
CA ASN A 83 -11.00 1.85 13.78
C ASN A 83 -9.82 0.95 13.36
N ARG A 84 -8.89 1.44 12.52
CA ARG A 84 -7.79 0.63 11.99
C ARG A 84 -6.41 1.14 12.44
N ILE A 85 -6.26 2.45 12.60
CA ILE A 85 -4.96 3.04 12.95
C ILE A 85 -4.84 3.31 14.44
N MET A 86 -5.82 4.00 15.04
CA MET A 86 -5.76 4.36 16.45
C MET A 86 -5.60 3.16 17.40
N PRO A 87 -6.28 2.00 17.22
CA PRO A 87 -6.07 0.87 18.12
C PRO A 87 -4.64 0.29 18.06
N VAL A 88 -3.96 0.43 16.92
CA VAL A 88 -2.56 0.03 16.77
C VAL A 88 -1.64 1.02 17.47
N VAL A 89 -1.93 2.32 17.35
CA VAL A 89 -1.19 3.40 18.03
C VAL A 89 -1.36 3.30 19.54
N ASP A 90 -2.59 3.12 20.02
CA ASP A 90 -2.92 2.99 21.44
C ASP A 90 -2.28 1.74 22.07
N ALA A 91 -2.10 0.68 21.29
CA ALA A 91 -1.36 -0.52 21.72
C ALA A 91 0.17 -0.32 21.73
N GLY A 92 0.69 0.83 21.28
CA GLY A 92 2.13 1.11 21.21
C GLY A 92 2.87 0.30 20.12
N LEU A 93 2.15 -0.20 19.12
CA LEU A 93 2.70 -1.07 18.07
C LEU A 93 3.11 -0.29 16.80
N SER A 94 2.78 1.00 16.69
CA SER A 94 3.10 1.81 15.50
C SER A 94 4.51 2.38 15.56
N ASP A 95 5.16 2.40 14.38
CA ASP A 95 6.40 3.14 14.10
C ASP A 95 6.08 4.19 13.02
N LEU A 96 6.07 5.47 13.42
CA LEU A 96 5.88 6.57 12.47
C LEU A 96 7.24 6.95 11.88
N VAL A 97 7.39 6.79 10.57
CA VAL A 97 8.66 7.01 9.85
C VAL A 97 8.57 8.15 8.86
N ASP A 98 9.64 8.90 8.70
CA ASP A 98 9.77 9.99 7.75
C ASP A 98 10.75 9.65 6.63
N GLY A 99 10.42 10.09 5.40
CA GLY A 99 11.31 9.94 4.25
C GLY A 99 11.55 8.48 3.85
N GLU A 100 12.77 8.17 3.43
CA GLU A 100 13.18 6.82 3.12
C GLU A 100 13.49 6.05 4.41
N HIS A 101 12.98 4.82 4.51
CA HIS A 101 13.15 4.00 5.70
C HIS A 101 13.38 2.53 5.34
N GLY A 102 14.49 1.96 5.81
CA GLY A 102 14.84 0.54 5.63
C GLY A 102 14.29 -0.33 6.76
N ILE A 103 13.83 -1.53 6.42
CA ILE A 103 13.38 -2.56 7.35
C ILE A 103 14.19 -3.82 7.08
N GLY A 104 15.08 -4.15 7.99
CA GLY A 104 16.08 -5.19 7.75
C GLY A 104 16.91 -4.90 6.51
N ASP A 105 17.36 -5.95 5.85
CA ASP A 105 18.24 -5.85 4.65
C ASP A 105 17.43 -5.91 3.33
N SER A 106 16.11 -6.16 3.41
CA SER A 106 15.32 -6.54 2.24
C SER A 106 14.24 -5.52 1.85
N LEU A 107 13.74 -4.72 2.77
CA LEU A 107 12.63 -3.82 2.51
C LEU A 107 13.04 -2.36 2.65
N VAL A 108 12.61 -1.53 1.70
CA VAL A 108 12.82 -0.09 1.74
C VAL A 108 11.51 0.62 1.41
N ILE A 109 11.07 1.47 2.33
CA ILE A 109 9.93 2.38 2.12
C ILE A 109 10.47 3.68 1.53
N THR A 110 9.89 4.16 0.44
CA THR A 110 10.25 5.43 -0.18
C THR A 110 9.03 6.32 -0.42
N PRO A 111 9.12 7.64 -0.23
CA PRO A 111 8.02 8.56 -0.53
C PRO A 111 7.55 8.46 -1.99
N ALA A 112 6.23 8.34 -2.15
CA ALA A 112 5.57 8.26 -3.46
C ALA A 112 4.28 9.10 -3.46
N PRO A 113 4.35 10.40 -3.11
CA PRO A 113 3.18 11.25 -2.90
C PRO A 113 2.37 11.48 -4.17
N GLY A 114 1.13 11.95 -3.99
CA GLY A 114 0.22 12.39 -5.04
C GLY A 114 -1.16 11.76 -4.96
N HIS A 115 -1.26 10.43 -4.75
CA HIS A 115 -2.53 9.82 -4.41
C HIS A 115 -3.00 10.33 -3.03
N THR A 116 -2.15 10.20 -2.03
CA THR A 116 -2.20 10.95 -0.78
C THR A 116 -0.88 11.68 -0.54
N PRO A 117 -0.80 12.68 0.35
CA PRO A 117 0.43 13.43 0.62
C PRO A 117 1.56 12.57 1.20
N GLY A 118 1.22 11.56 2.00
CA GLY A 118 2.18 10.68 2.65
C GLY A 118 2.27 9.28 2.04
N HIS A 119 1.67 9.06 0.87
CA HIS A 119 1.76 7.78 0.17
C HIS A 119 3.22 7.36 -0.05
N VAL A 120 3.49 6.07 0.11
CA VAL A 120 4.81 5.48 -0.09
C VAL A 120 4.78 4.30 -1.05
N ALA A 121 5.90 4.01 -1.69
CA ALA A 121 6.16 2.75 -2.36
C ALA A 121 7.08 1.89 -1.49
N ILE A 122 7.02 0.56 -1.64
CA ILE A 122 7.81 -0.38 -0.87
C ILE A 122 8.61 -1.24 -1.84
N THR A 123 9.93 -1.13 -1.79
CA THR A 123 10.84 -1.99 -2.54
C THR A 123 11.17 -3.23 -1.72
N LEU A 124 11.11 -4.40 -2.36
CA LEU A 124 11.56 -5.68 -1.82
C LEU A 124 12.80 -6.12 -2.61
N ASN A 125 13.90 -6.31 -1.90
CA ASN A 125 15.16 -6.84 -2.47
C ASN A 125 15.37 -8.27 -1.98
N SER A 126 15.59 -9.21 -2.90
CA SER A 126 15.83 -10.61 -2.59
C SER A 126 16.92 -11.18 -3.53
N GLY A 127 18.16 -11.12 -3.11
CA GLY A 127 19.30 -11.47 -3.95
C GLY A 127 19.41 -10.55 -5.16
N GLU A 128 19.27 -11.11 -6.38
CA GLU A 128 19.27 -10.35 -7.64
C GLU A 128 17.85 -9.92 -8.08
N ASP A 129 16.80 -10.38 -7.39
CA ASP A 129 15.42 -10.07 -7.70
C ASP A 129 14.91 -8.87 -6.91
N ASN A 130 14.17 -7.99 -7.59
CA ASN A 130 13.57 -6.80 -7.00
C ASN A 130 12.07 -6.78 -7.27
N GLY A 131 11.29 -6.41 -6.26
CA GLY A 131 9.86 -6.15 -6.35
C GLY A 131 9.52 -4.74 -5.87
N LEU A 132 8.50 -4.13 -6.45
CA LEU A 132 8.04 -2.80 -6.10
C LEU A 132 6.53 -2.79 -5.88
N PHE A 133 6.10 -2.65 -4.64
CA PHE A 133 4.70 -2.39 -4.28
C PHE A 133 4.43 -0.91 -4.43
N ILE A 134 3.51 -0.54 -5.30
CA ILE A 134 3.28 0.85 -5.69
C ILE A 134 2.00 1.46 -5.11
N GLY A 135 1.23 0.70 -4.31
CA GLY A 135 -0.05 1.17 -3.80
C GLY A 135 -0.92 1.75 -4.90
N ASP A 136 -1.46 2.92 -4.63
CA ASP A 136 -2.38 3.65 -5.48
C ASP A 136 -1.71 4.70 -6.38
N ALA A 137 -0.39 4.59 -6.60
CA ALA A 137 0.25 5.33 -7.69
C ALA A 137 -0.37 4.95 -9.05
N MET A 138 -0.96 3.73 -9.14
CA MET A 138 -1.76 3.28 -10.26
C MET A 138 -3.00 2.48 -9.81
N HIS A 139 -4.12 2.72 -10.51
CA HIS A 139 -5.39 2.01 -10.29
C HIS A 139 -5.78 1.11 -11.47
N SER A 140 -5.09 1.21 -12.59
CA SER A 140 -5.40 0.43 -13.78
C SER A 140 -4.18 0.35 -14.70
N ALA A 141 -4.02 -0.78 -15.39
CA ALA A 141 -2.99 -0.98 -16.40
C ALA A 141 -3.07 0.03 -17.56
N ILE A 142 -4.23 0.65 -17.80
CA ILE A 142 -4.38 1.71 -18.82
C ILE A 142 -3.47 2.91 -18.53
N GLN A 143 -3.11 3.16 -17.28
CA GLN A 143 -2.21 4.24 -16.88
C GLN A 143 -0.74 3.98 -17.24
N GLY A 144 -0.38 2.78 -17.69
CA GLY A 144 0.91 2.54 -18.34
C GLY A 144 0.93 3.08 -19.77
N VAL A 145 -0.16 2.88 -20.50
CA VAL A 145 -0.33 3.40 -21.87
C VAL A 145 -0.55 4.91 -21.89
N PHE A 146 -1.29 5.41 -20.90
CA PHE A 146 -1.59 6.83 -20.72
C PHE A 146 -1.13 7.29 -19.31
N PRO A 147 0.19 7.45 -19.09
CA PRO A 147 0.73 7.70 -17.76
C PRO A 147 0.27 9.04 -17.15
N ASP A 148 -0.23 9.95 -17.97
CA ASP A 148 -0.78 11.23 -17.54
C ASP A 148 -2.25 11.15 -17.05
N TRP A 149 -2.91 10.00 -17.22
CA TRP A 149 -4.27 9.80 -16.72
C TRP A 149 -4.25 9.52 -15.22
N ASN A 150 -5.09 10.26 -14.49
CA ASN A 150 -5.26 10.07 -13.05
C ASN A 150 -6.59 9.40 -12.71
N SER A 151 -6.60 8.70 -11.61
CA SER A 151 -7.80 8.37 -10.86
C SER A 151 -8.39 9.65 -10.24
N GLY A 152 -9.72 9.70 -10.10
CA GLY A 152 -10.40 10.77 -9.37
C GLY A 152 -10.11 10.78 -7.86
N PHE A 153 -9.39 9.77 -7.35
CA PHE A 153 -9.02 9.64 -5.94
C PHE A 153 -7.68 10.30 -5.60
N CYS A 154 -6.91 10.79 -6.59
CA CYS A 154 -5.64 11.45 -6.32
C CYS A 154 -5.87 12.85 -5.74
N GLN A 155 -5.32 13.11 -4.54
CA GLN A 155 -5.41 14.42 -3.87
C GLN A 155 -4.58 15.49 -4.60
N ASP A 156 -3.41 15.14 -5.13
CA ASP A 156 -2.57 15.97 -5.99
C ASP A 156 -2.32 15.25 -7.32
N PRO A 157 -3.13 15.54 -8.35
CA PRO A 157 -3.03 14.89 -9.66
C PRO A 157 -1.70 15.11 -10.37
N ASP A 158 -1.05 16.26 -10.22
CA ASP A 158 0.21 16.59 -10.88
C ASP A 158 1.36 15.79 -10.26
N THR A 159 1.43 15.79 -8.94
CA THR A 159 2.40 14.98 -8.20
C THR A 159 2.17 13.48 -8.43
N ALA A 160 0.91 13.02 -8.49
CA ALA A 160 0.59 11.62 -8.77
C ALA A 160 1.11 11.15 -10.14
N ARG A 161 1.02 11.99 -11.18
CA ARG A 161 1.57 11.71 -12.52
C ARG A 161 3.10 11.58 -12.49
N ALA A 162 3.77 12.53 -11.83
CA ALA A 162 5.23 12.52 -11.71
C ALA A 162 5.71 11.29 -10.93
N THR A 163 5.05 10.97 -9.81
CA THR A 163 5.34 9.79 -8.99
C THR A 163 5.17 8.51 -9.80
N ARG A 164 4.05 8.34 -10.50
CA ARG A 164 3.77 7.18 -11.35
C ARG A 164 4.85 6.96 -12.38
N ARG A 165 5.22 8.01 -13.12
CA ARG A 165 6.26 7.95 -14.15
C ARG A 165 7.58 7.50 -13.56
N ARG A 166 8.02 8.12 -12.46
CA ARG A 166 9.25 7.76 -11.73
C ARG A 166 9.26 6.28 -11.30
N LEU A 167 8.15 5.77 -10.76
CA LEU A 167 8.06 4.37 -10.34
C LEU A 167 8.11 3.39 -11.51
N LEU A 168 7.46 3.72 -12.64
CA LEU A 168 7.50 2.89 -13.85
C LEU A 168 8.89 2.92 -14.49
N GLU A 169 9.56 4.07 -14.54
CA GLU A 169 10.95 4.22 -15.00
C GLU A 169 11.91 3.39 -14.12
N HIS A 170 11.74 3.43 -12.80
CA HIS A 170 12.49 2.58 -11.87
C HIS A 170 12.30 1.09 -12.19
N CYS A 171 11.07 0.64 -12.42
CA CYS A 171 10.83 -0.76 -12.81
C CYS A 171 11.54 -1.14 -14.11
N CYS A 172 11.60 -0.23 -15.09
CA CYS A 172 12.32 -0.46 -16.35
C CYS A 172 13.83 -0.55 -16.14
N GLU A 173 14.39 0.39 -15.34
CA GLU A 173 15.84 0.51 -15.10
C GLU A 173 16.39 -0.70 -14.33
N TYR A 174 15.70 -1.11 -13.26
CA TYR A 174 16.14 -2.18 -12.36
C TYR A 174 15.49 -3.53 -12.66
N ASN A 175 14.71 -3.63 -13.74
CA ASN A 175 13.93 -4.82 -14.06
C ASN A 175 13.11 -5.32 -12.86
N ALA A 176 12.57 -4.38 -12.05
CA ALA A 176 11.80 -4.71 -10.87
C ALA A 176 10.42 -5.29 -11.23
N LEU A 177 9.95 -6.26 -10.46
CA LEU A 177 8.59 -6.79 -10.57
C LEU A 177 7.61 -5.76 -9.99
N LEU A 178 6.73 -5.22 -10.81
CA LEU A 178 5.69 -4.29 -10.37
C LEU A 178 4.55 -5.06 -9.70
N LEU A 179 4.18 -4.65 -8.50
CA LEU A 179 3.13 -5.23 -7.66
C LEU A 179 2.05 -4.17 -7.38
N PRO A 180 1.11 -3.96 -8.31
CA PRO A 180 0.03 -2.99 -8.17
C PRO A 180 -1.16 -3.59 -7.42
N GLN A 181 -1.79 -2.83 -6.51
CA GLN A 181 -2.89 -3.31 -5.68
C GLN A 181 -4.22 -3.43 -6.43
N HIS A 182 -4.50 -2.50 -7.37
CA HIS A 182 -5.79 -2.44 -8.07
C HIS A 182 -5.82 -3.14 -9.42
N PHE A 183 -4.74 -3.82 -9.81
CA PHE A 183 -4.78 -4.64 -11.02
C PHE A 183 -5.42 -6.00 -10.69
N GLY A 184 -6.18 -6.52 -11.65
CA GLY A 184 -6.69 -7.90 -11.56
C GLY A 184 -5.58 -8.94 -11.76
N LYS A 185 -5.96 -10.21 -11.74
CA LYS A 185 -5.03 -11.31 -12.06
C LYS A 185 -4.49 -11.19 -13.49
N PRO A 186 -3.19 -11.49 -13.68
CA PRO A 186 -2.19 -11.78 -12.67
C PRO A 186 -1.77 -10.51 -11.93
N PHE A 187 -1.43 -10.62 -10.64
CA PHE A 187 -1.21 -9.47 -9.75
C PHE A 187 0.19 -8.87 -9.85
N ALA A 188 1.03 -9.37 -10.73
CA ALA A 188 2.41 -8.93 -10.91
C ALA A 188 2.76 -8.80 -12.39
N THR A 189 3.60 -7.84 -12.72
CA THR A 189 4.01 -7.59 -14.10
C THR A 189 5.43 -7.03 -14.16
N ARG A 190 6.14 -7.30 -15.26
CA ARG A 190 7.34 -6.54 -15.63
C ARG A 190 6.92 -5.33 -16.45
N VAL A 191 7.70 -4.25 -16.33
CA VAL A 191 7.46 -3.00 -17.05
C VAL A 191 8.55 -2.82 -18.08
N ARG A 192 8.16 -2.42 -19.30
CA ARG A 192 9.11 -2.05 -20.35
C ARG A 192 8.71 -0.72 -20.99
N PRO A 193 9.69 0.07 -21.47
CA PRO A 193 9.38 1.31 -22.16
C PRO A 193 8.65 1.03 -23.49
N GLN A 194 7.73 1.91 -23.86
CA GLN A 194 7.02 1.88 -25.14
C GLN A 194 6.80 3.31 -25.68
N GLY A 195 7.79 3.89 -26.37
CA GLY A 195 7.79 5.31 -26.72
C GLY A 195 7.83 6.17 -25.47
N ASP A 196 6.89 7.11 -25.36
CA ASP A 196 6.74 7.97 -24.18
C ASP A 196 5.86 7.33 -23.07
N ALA A 197 5.44 6.07 -23.28
CA ALA A 197 4.57 5.31 -22.39
C ALA A 197 5.26 4.02 -21.92
N PHE A 198 4.49 3.13 -21.29
CA PHE A 198 4.97 1.87 -20.74
C PHE A 198 4.05 0.71 -21.17
N ALA A 199 4.64 -0.44 -21.36
CA ALA A 199 3.91 -1.69 -21.58
C ALA A 199 4.16 -2.66 -20.41
N PHE A 200 3.20 -3.55 -20.19
CA PHE A 200 3.23 -4.54 -19.12
C PHE A 200 3.33 -5.95 -19.70
N ASP A 201 4.29 -6.71 -19.18
CA ASP A 201 4.44 -8.13 -19.46
C ASP A 201 3.98 -8.89 -18.20
N PHE A 202 2.68 -9.22 -18.18
CA PHE A 202 2.06 -9.88 -17.02
C PHE A 202 2.63 -11.28 -16.80
N MET A 203 2.96 -11.58 -15.56
CA MET A 203 3.43 -12.90 -15.17
C MET A 203 2.26 -13.90 -15.25
N PRO A 204 2.47 -15.15 -15.70
CA PRO A 204 1.41 -16.15 -15.83
C PRO A 204 0.85 -16.63 -14.48
#